data_1f10f1637089d15df716c5c7d4a238c8
#
_entry.id   1f10f1637089d15df716c5c7d4a238c8
#
_cell.length_a   1.000
_cell.length_b   1.000
_cell.length_c   1.000
_cell.angle_alpha   90.00
_cell.angle_beta   90.00
_cell.angle_gamma   90.00
#
_symmetry.space_group_name_H-M   'P 1'
#
loop_
_entity.id
_entity.type
_entity.pdbx_description
1 polymer ?
#
loop_
_entity_poly.entity_id
_entity_poly.type
_entity_poly.pdbx_seq_one_letter_code
_entity_poly.pdbx_strand_id
1 'polypeptide(L)'
;MNLREDLGPRANTVGTVQHGERLDVLEMRRRFVRVRTSKGLEGWTDANFLLSQQQVSDLDRLAEYAARLPSQGSGTTYDSLNVHVGPSRQSPSFTQIPEGGAVEVLQHRVSPRSAPLPPAPPKAKSKSKQVSAKAKAPPKGAKKSDVPPPALPPPPPAPANLAELSRPRAADLEGAAKETAESPAARPPSDDWYLVRTRDRKAGWVLARQISMSIPDEVAQYAEGHVITGYLSLGKDQKAGKDNWLWTTRASGMQDYDFDSFRVFVWSTKRSRYETAYIERNIRGRFPIEAQGSSGDGSAFSVVLEDKDGQVYKRIYAFSGYRVKMVSKSLYQAPAAPPEVHTTQTFEEAAAAPEPSFRERLRDMGKRWFKR
;
A
#
# COMPACT_ATOMS: atom_id res chain seq x y z
N MET A 1 10.42 -19.84 0.52
CA MET A 1 9.06 -20.35 0.30
C MET A 1 9.08 -21.86 0.47
N ASN A 2 8.07 -22.43 1.16
CA ASN A 2 8.02 -23.89 1.38
C ASN A 2 7.19 -24.57 0.30
N LEU A 3 7.69 -25.67 -0.25
CA LEU A 3 6.96 -26.57 -1.10
C LEU A 3 6.32 -27.68 -0.25
N ARG A 4 5.04 -27.97 -0.49
CA ARG A 4 4.27 -28.99 0.22
C ARG A 4 4.04 -30.21 -0.68
N GLU A 5 4.01 -31.38 -0.07
CA GLU A 5 3.74 -32.63 -0.77
C GLU A 5 2.33 -32.67 -1.36
N ASP A 6 1.34 -32.12 -0.63
CA ASP A 6 -0.07 -32.12 -1.02
C ASP A 6 -0.76 -30.80 -0.61
N LEU A 7 -2.00 -30.61 -1.04
CA LEU A 7 -2.86 -29.45 -0.77
C LEU A 7 -3.52 -29.46 0.61
N GLY A 8 -3.32 -30.51 1.39
CA GLY A 8 -3.91 -30.65 2.72
C GLY A 8 -3.35 -29.68 3.75
N PRO A 9 -4.14 -29.28 4.78
CA PRO A 9 -3.69 -28.35 5.81
C PRO A 9 -2.54 -28.91 6.67
N ARG A 10 -2.32 -30.23 6.67
CA ARG A 10 -1.25 -30.92 7.38
C ARG A 10 -0.20 -31.54 6.45
N ALA A 11 -0.15 -31.12 5.19
CA ALA A 11 0.81 -31.64 4.23
C ALA A 11 2.25 -31.34 4.66
N ASN A 12 3.11 -32.35 4.54
CA ASN A 12 4.52 -32.24 4.86
C ASN A 12 5.22 -31.24 3.91
N THR A 13 6.26 -30.57 4.42
CA THR A 13 7.13 -29.74 3.60
C THR A 13 8.15 -30.64 2.92
N VAL A 14 8.16 -30.66 1.58
CA VAL A 14 9.09 -31.43 0.77
C VAL A 14 10.43 -30.69 0.63
N GLY A 15 10.38 -29.36 0.64
CA GLY A 15 11.58 -28.54 0.56
C GLY A 15 11.30 -27.05 0.57
N THR A 16 12.35 -26.25 0.47
CA THR A 16 12.28 -24.79 0.45
C THR A 16 12.89 -24.25 -0.86
N VAL A 17 12.24 -23.23 -1.41
CA VAL A 17 12.67 -22.50 -2.59
C VAL A 17 13.14 -21.12 -2.17
N GLN A 18 14.24 -20.66 -2.72
CA GLN A 18 14.79 -19.35 -2.45
C GLN A 18 14.09 -18.26 -3.30
N HIS A 19 14.23 -17.02 -2.87
CA HIS A 19 13.70 -15.88 -3.61
C HIS A 19 14.46 -15.72 -4.94
N GLY A 20 13.71 -15.56 -6.05
CA GLY A 20 14.28 -15.42 -7.39
C GLY A 20 14.63 -16.74 -8.09
N GLU A 21 14.38 -17.90 -7.47
CA GLU A 21 14.58 -19.20 -8.12
C GLU A 21 13.51 -19.43 -9.19
N ARG A 22 13.94 -19.89 -10.38
CA ARG A 22 13.03 -20.24 -11.47
C ARG A 22 12.42 -21.62 -11.21
N LEU A 23 11.14 -21.73 -11.47
CA LEU A 23 10.36 -22.94 -11.25
C LEU A 23 9.55 -23.29 -12.49
N ASP A 24 9.52 -24.57 -12.84
CA ASP A 24 8.64 -25.08 -13.89
C ASP A 24 7.25 -25.35 -13.29
N VAL A 25 6.21 -24.83 -13.90
CA VAL A 25 4.84 -25.08 -13.50
C VAL A 25 4.35 -26.37 -14.12
N LEU A 26 3.99 -27.36 -13.30
CA LEU A 26 3.52 -28.67 -13.73
C LEU A 26 2.00 -28.76 -13.80
N GLU A 27 1.33 -28.16 -12.82
CA GLU A 27 -0.14 -28.25 -12.70
C GLU A 27 -0.67 -27.06 -11.91
N MET A 28 -1.84 -26.55 -12.27
CA MET A 28 -2.53 -25.50 -11.53
C MET A 28 -3.89 -25.96 -11.02
N ARG A 29 -4.15 -25.81 -9.71
CA ARG A 29 -5.44 -26.10 -9.07
C ARG A 29 -5.92 -24.90 -8.27
N ARG A 30 -6.82 -24.11 -8.83
CA ARG A 30 -7.34 -22.87 -8.23
C ARG A 30 -6.19 -21.89 -7.94
N ARG A 31 -5.90 -21.65 -6.63
CA ARG A 31 -4.82 -20.78 -6.19
C ARG A 31 -3.50 -21.51 -5.90
N PHE A 32 -3.47 -22.84 -6.05
CA PHE A 32 -2.27 -23.63 -5.79
C PHE A 32 -1.66 -24.11 -7.09
N VAL A 33 -0.33 -24.09 -7.11
CA VAL A 33 0.47 -24.49 -8.27
C VAL A 33 1.45 -25.57 -7.85
N ARG A 34 1.49 -26.67 -8.59
CA ARG A 34 2.54 -27.68 -8.46
C ARG A 34 3.70 -27.24 -9.30
N VAL A 35 4.86 -27.13 -8.68
CA VAL A 35 6.07 -26.65 -9.32
C VAL A 35 7.20 -27.64 -9.18
N ARG A 36 8.15 -27.57 -10.13
CA ARG A 36 9.41 -28.32 -10.11
C ARG A 36 10.55 -27.33 -10.05
N THR A 37 11.49 -27.56 -9.11
CA THR A 37 12.73 -26.79 -9.04
C THR A 37 13.76 -27.30 -10.06
N SER A 38 14.80 -26.51 -10.33
CA SER A 38 15.94 -26.90 -11.16
C SER A 38 16.66 -28.18 -10.66
N LYS A 39 16.50 -28.50 -9.37
CA LYS A 39 17.03 -29.70 -8.72
C LYS A 39 16.12 -30.93 -8.84
N GLY A 40 14.99 -30.80 -9.53
CA GLY A 40 14.01 -31.87 -9.71
C GLY A 40 13.06 -32.09 -8.51
N LEU A 41 13.09 -31.20 -7.51
CA LEU A 41 12.17 -31.28 -6.38
C LEU A 41 10.79 -30.77 -6.81
N GLU A 42 9.74 -31.56 -6.55
CA GLU A 42 8.36 -31.18 -6.88
C GLU A 42 7.56 -30.93 -5.61
N GLY A 43 6.63 -29.97 -5.68
CA GLY A 43 5.72 -29.70 -4.59
C GLY A 43 4.70 -28.61 -4.91
N TRP A 44 3.72 -28.47 -4.04
CA TRP A 44 2.65 -27.49 -4.15
C TRP A 44 3.00 -26.20 -3.41
N THR A 45 2.66 -25.08 -4.01
CA THR A 45 2.76 -23.75 -3.39
C THR A 45 1.55 -22.89 -3.76
N ASP A 46 1.37 -21.76 -3.05
CA ASP A 46 0.33 -20.79 -3.40
C ASP A 46 0.84 -19.93 -4.58
N ALA A 47 -0.02 -19.73 -5.57
CA ALA A 47 0.26 -18.92 -6.75
C ALA A 47 0.70 -17.49 -6.37
N ASN A 48 0.17 -16.93 -5.28
CA ASN A 48 0.53 -15.58 -4.81
C ASN A 48 2.01 -15.41 -4.45
N PHE A 49 2.74 -16.50 -4.25
CA PHE A 49 4.20 -16.47 -4.02
C PHE A 49 5.02 -16.55 -5.29
N LEU A 50 4.38 -16.72 -6.44
CA LEU A 50 5.03 -16.85 -7.74
C LEU A 50 4.76 -15.61 -8.59
N LEU A 51 5.72 -15.31 -9.46
CA LEU A 51 5.55 -14.34 -10.54
C LEU A 51 5.58 -15.07 -11.87
N SER A 52 4.65 -14.73 -12.76
CA SER A 52 4.73 -15.18 -14.15
C SER A 52 5.85 -14.43 -14.88
N GLN A 53 6.30 -14.98 -16.00
CA GLN A 53 7.29 -14.33 -16.88
C GLN A 53 6.82 -12.93 -17.31
N GLN A 54 5.53 -12.79 -17.59
CA GLN A 54 4.91 -11.51 -17.94
C GLN A 54 5.02 -10.50 -16.80
N GLN A 55 4.72 -10.91 -15.56
CA GLN A 55 4.84 -10.04 -14.40
C GLN A 55 6.28 -9.63 -14.11
N VAL A 56 7.25 -10.50 -14.33
CA VAL A 56 8.67 -10.14 -14.22
C VAL A 56 9.03 -9.06 -15.24
N SER A 57 8.63 -9.23 -16.51
CA SER A 57 8.84 -8.22 -17.56
C SER A 57 8.13 -6.88 -17.23
N ASP A 58 6.94 -6.95 -16.66
CA ASP A 58 6.19 -5.76 -16.24
C ASP A 58 6.89 -5.02 -15.09
N LEU A 59 7.48 -5.77 -14.15
CA LEU A 59 8.26 -5.19 -13.05
C LEU A 59 9.53 -4.52 -13.54
N ASP A 60 10.20 -5.09 -14.53
CA ASP A 60 11.37 -4.47 -15.15
C ASP A 60 11.00 -3.14 -15.81
N ARG A 61 9.89 -3.11 -16.56
CA ARG A 61 9.34 -1.86 -17.13
C ARG A 61 8.92 -0.85 -16.07
N LEU A 62 8.33 -1.31 -14.96
CA LEU A 62 7.98 -0.45 -13.84
C LEU A 62 9.24 0.13 -13.18
N ALA A 63 10.29 -0.65 -13.03
CA ALA A 63 11.58 -0.19 -12.49
C ALA A 63 12.23 0.86 -13.40
N GLU A 64 12.21 0.65 -14.71
CA GLU A 64 12.71 1.63 -15.71
C GLU A 64 11.88 2.93 -15.66
N TYR A 65 10.56 2.83 -15.57
CA TYR A 65 9.69 3.99 -15.40
C TYR A 65 10.02 4.74 -14.10
N ALA A 66 10.10 4.03 -12.98
CA ALA A 66 10.42 4.58 -11.67
C ALA A 66 11.82 5.25 -11.63
N ALA A 67 12.80 4.73 -12.39
CA ALA A 67 14.13 5.32 -12.47
C ALA A 67 14.13 6.74 -13.05
N ARG A 68 13.13 7.09 -13.87
CA ARG A 68 13.00 8.41 -14.51
C ARG A 68 12.22 9.41 -13.66
N LEU A 69 11.52 8.93 -12.62
CA LEU A 69 10.72 9.80 -11.79
C LEU A 69 11.57 10.52 -10.73
N PRO A 70 11.28 11.79 -10.46
CA PRO A 70 11.90 12.50 -9.36
C PRO A 70 11.42 11.95 -8.02
N SER A 71 12.33 11.85 -7.05
CA SER A 71 12.01 11.50 -5.68
C SER A 71 11.17 12.59 -5.02
N GLN A 72 10.12 12.21 -4.32
CA GLN A 72 9.28 13.10 -3.53
C GLN A 72 9.73 13.15 -2.06
N GLY A 73 10.85 12.54 -1.77
CA GLY A 73 11.47 12.41 -0.45
C GLY A 73 11.75 10.96 -0.10
N SER A 74 12.62 10.79 0.88
CA SER A 74 12.92 9.49 1.47
C SER A 74 11.94 9.20 2.60
N GLY A 75 11.62 7.93 2.78
CA GLY A 75 10.81 7.46 3.89
C GLY A 75 11.39 6.18 4.50
N THR A 76 10.95 5.85 5.69
CA THR A 76 11.26 4.60 6.36
C THR A 76 10.00 3.82 6.67
N THR A 77 10.09 2.50 6.66
CA THR A 77 8.97 1.62 6.99
C THR A 77 8.82 1.49 8.51
N TYR A 78 7.59 1.53 9.02
CA TYR A 78 7.31 1.27 10.43
C TYR A 78 7.45 -0.20 10.81
N ASP A 79 7.20 -1.09 9.86
CA ASP A 79 7.20 -2.53 10.03
C ASP A 79 7.66 -3.21 8.73
N SER A 80 7.88 -4.51 8.76
CA SER A 80 8.16 -5.28 7.55
C SER A 80 7.06 -5.14 6.53
N LEU A 81 7.37 -4.64 5.33
CA LEU A 81 6.40 -4.21 4.33
C LEU A 81 6.55 -4.97 3.02
N ASN A 82 5.47 -5.61 2.59
CA ASN A 82 5.42 -6.25 1.28
C ASN A 82 5.34 -5.22 0.16
N VAL A 83 6.16 -5.41 -0.87
CA VAL A 83 6.15 -4.61 -2.10
C VAL A 83 5.34 -5.36 -3.15
N HIS A 84 4.27 -4.73 -3.61
CA HIS A 84 3.33 -5.31 -4.55
C HIS A 84 3.63 -4.87 -5.99
N VAL A 85 3.27 -5.71 -6.94
CA VAL A 85 3.41 -5.41 -8.37
C VAL A 85 2.43 -4.34 -8.85
N GLY A 86 1.31 -4.16 -8.15
CA GLY A 86 0.29 -3.15 -8.45
C GLY A 86 -0.35 -2.58 -7.18
N PRO A 87 -1.06 -1.44 -7.25
CA PRO A 87 -1.67 -0.77 -6.10
C PRO A 87 -2.95 -1.47 -5.65
N SER A 88 -2.84 -2.74 -5.29
CA SER A 88 -3.94 -3.58 -4.79
C SER A 88 -3.41 -4.58 -3.77
N ARG A 89 -4.21 -4.84 -2.71
CA ARG A 89 -3.88 -5.86 -1.70
C ARG A 89 -3.87 -7.28 -2.27
N GLN A 90 -4.52 -7.50 -3.40
CA GLN A 90 -4.58 -8.78 -4.08
C GLN A 90 -3.47 -8.95 -5.12
N SER A 91 -2.76 -7.86 -5.44
CA SER A 91 -1.59 -7.95 -6.30
C SER A 91 -0.50 -8.79 -5.63
N PRO A 92 0.16 -9.68 -6.37
CA PRO A 92 1.29 -10.43 -5.85
C PRO A 92 2.35 -9.51 -5.25
N SER A 93 2.98 -9.95 -4.17
CA SER A 93 4.16 -9.31 -3.61
C SER A 93 5.41 -10.04 -4.10
N PHE A 94 6.43 -9.30 -4.49
CA PHE A 94 7.65 -9.87 -5.07
C PHE A 94 8.89 -9.63 -4.22
N THR A 95 8.82 -8.74 -3.25
CA THR A 95 9.90 -8.50 -2.29
C THR A 95 9.32 -7.93 -1.00
N GLN A 96 10.12 -7.93 0.05
CA GLN A 96 9.76 -7.36 1.34
C GLN A 96 10.83 -6.35 1.76
N ILE A 97 10.40 -5.22 2.28
CA ILE A 97 11.26 -4.22 2.89
C ILE A 97 11.25 -4.50 4.39
N PRO A 98 12.40 -4.65 5.04
CA PRO A 98 12.45 -4.86 6.49
C PRO A 98 11.98 -3.62 7.25
N GLU A 99 11.63 -3.77 8.53
CA GLU A 99 11.39 -2.66 9.46
C GLU A 99 12.56 -1.65 9.44
N GLY A 100 12.24 -0.36 9.44
CA GLY A 100 13.23 0.72 9.31
C GLY A 100 13.90 0.80 7.93
N GLY A 101 13.46 0.01 6.96
CA GLY A 101 13.99 0.02 5.60
C GLY A 101 13.74 1.36 4.90
N ALA A 102 14.78 1.94 4.28
CA ALA A 102 14.68 3.21 3.58
C ALA A 102 14.17 3.02 2.16
N VAL A 103 13.24 3.88 1.75
CA VAL A 103 12.66 3.92 0.40
C VAL A 103 12.56 5.37 -0.09
N GLU A 104 12.51 5.56 -1.39
CA GLU A 104 12.16 6.84 -2.01
C GLU A 104 10.72 6.79 -2.50
N VAL A 105 9.92 7.76 -2.11
CA VAL A 105 8.55 7.93 -2.58
C VAL A 105 8.57 8.63 -3.93
N LEU A 106 7.86 8.09 -4.92
CA LEU A 106 7.85 8.60 -6.30
C LEU A 106 6.48 9.11 -6.73
N GLN A 107 5.44 8.36 -6.46
CA GLN A 107 4.07 8.66 -6.83
C GLN A 107 3.10 8.18 -5.75
N HIS A 108 1.90 8.74 -5.78
CA HIS A 108 0.78 8.34 -4.95
C HIS A 108 -0.40 7.90 -5.83
N ARG A 109 -1.13 6.88 -5.37
CA ARG A 109 -2.36 6.41 -6.01
C ARG A 109 -3.36 5.95 -4.97
N VAL A 110 -4.61 6.37 -5.13
CA VAL A 110 -5.74 5.81 -4.40
C VAL A 110 -6.36 4.69 -5.23
N SER A 111 -6.54 3.54 -4.63
CA SER A 111 -7.15 2.38 -5.29
C SER A 111 -8.29 1.83 -4.46
N PRO A 112 -9.44 1.50 -5.08
CA PRO A 112 -10.55 0.92 -4.34
C PRO A 112 -10.11 -0.40 -3.71
N ARG A 113 -10.49 -0.60 -2.47
CA ARG A 113 -10.34 -1.89 -1.80
C ARG A 113 -11.29 -2.84 -2.51
N SER A 114 -10.74 -3.86 -3.20
CA SER A 114 -11.60 -4.83 -3.90
C SER A 114 -12.64 -5.37 -2.94
N ALA A 115 -13.91 -5.30 -3.34
CA ALA A 115 -14.98 -5.91 -2.56
C ALA A 115 -14.66 -7.39 -2.35
N PRO A 116 -14.94 -7.96 -1.17
CA PRO A 116 -14.88 -9.41 -1.00
C PRO A 116 -15.73 -10.04 -2.11
N LEU A 117 -15.19 -11.07 -2.76
CA LEU A 117 -15.92 -11.84 -3.77
C LEU A 117 -17.34 -12.10 -3.27
N PRO A 118 -18.38 -11.83 -4.07
CA PRO A 118 -19.74 -12.12 -3.65
C PRO A 118 -19.81 -13.59 -3.21
N PRO A 119 -20.51 -13.90 -2.12
CA PRO A 119 -20.62 -15.28 -1.65
C PRO A 119 -21.12 -16.13 -2.81
N ALA A 120 -20.42 -17.25 -3.05
CA ALA A 120 -20.79 -18.16 -4.12
C ALA A 120 -22.30 -18.45 -4.02
N PRO A 121 -23.04 -18.48 -5.14
CA PRO A 121 -24.48 -18.69 -5.11
C PRO A 121 -24.76 -19.98 -4.32
N PRO A 122 -25.77 -19.97 -3.45
CA PRO A 122 -26.06 -21.13 -2.61
C PRO A 122 -26.25 -22.34 -3.51
N LYS A 123 -25.39 -23.35 -3.33
CA LYS A 123 -25.55 -24.62 -4.02
C LYS A 123 -26.98 -25.10 -3.80
N ALA A 124 -27.73 -25.28 -4.86
CA ALA A 124 -29.09 -25.82 -4.83
C ALA A 124 -29.11 -27.06 -3.92
N LYS A 125 -29.89 -27.00 -2.85
CA LYS A 125 -30.07 -28.10 -1.90
C LYS A 125 -30.65 -29.27 -2.66
N SER A 126 -29.83 -30.28 -2.94
CA SER A 126 -30.34 -31.59 -3.33
C SER A 126 -31.18 -32.12 -2.16
N LYS A 127 -32.42 -32.38 -2.42
CA LYS A 127 -33.36 -33.01 -1.47
C LYS A 127 -32.81 -34.39 -1.09
N SER A 128 -32.16 -34.51 0.06
CA SER A 128 -31.91 -35.78 0.70
C SER A 128 -33.03 -36.06 1.68
N LYS A 129 -33.62 -37.26 1.52
CA LYS A 129 -34.71 -37.81 2.32
C LYS A 129 -34.39 -37.76 3.82
N GLN A 130 -35.36 -37.27 4.59
CA GLN A 130 -35.43 -37.47 6.04
C GLN A 130 -35.48 -38.93 6.38
N VAL A 131 -34.52 -39.39 7.16
CA VAL A 131 -34.67 -40.62 7.96
C VAL A 131 -34.68 -40.18 9.41
N SER A 132 -35.82 -40.38 10.04
CA SER A 132 -36.07 -40.13 11.45
C SER A 132 -35.30 -41.12 12.33
N ALA A 133 -34.46 -40.64 13.22
CA ALA A 133 -33.91 -41.41 14.34
C ALA A 133 -34.12 -40.69 15.66
N LYS A 134 -34.71 -41.41 16.53
CA LYS A 134 -35.27 -41.26 17.86
C LYS A 134 -34.26 -40.67 18.87
N ALA A 135 -34.71 -39.73 19.66
CA ALA A 135 -34.02 -39.11 20.79
C ALA A 135 -33.61 -40.12 21.88
N LYS A 136 -32.41 -39.92 22.43
CA LYS A 136 -32.01 -40.47 23.73
C LYS A 136 -31.34 -39.34 24.54
N ALA A 137 -31.84 -39.09 25.77
CA ALA A 137 -31.44 -38.06 26.69
C ALA A 137 -30.01 -38.28 27.26
N PRO A 138 -29.30 -37.19 27.65
CA PRO A 138 -27.98 -37.31 28.26
C PRO A 138 -28.04 -37.43 29.79
N PRO A 139 -27.00 -38.02 30.42
CA PRO A 139 -26.90 -38.13 31.88
C PRO A 139 -26.42 -36.86 32.53
N LYS A 140 -26.96 -36.54 33.69
CA LYS A 140 -26.58 -35.47 34.64
C LYS A 140 -25.23 -35.79 35.28
N GLY A 141 -24.42 -34.72 35.50
CA GLY A 141 -23.52 -34.67 36.61
C GLY A 141 -22.13 -34.08 36.33
N ALA A 142 -21.94 -32.76 36.51
CA ALA A 142 -20.71 -32.20 37.03
C ALA A 142 -21.01 -30.81 37.65
N LYS A 143 -20.68 -30.68 38.91
CA LYS A 143 -20.87 -29.48 39.74
C LYS A 143 -19.94 -28.36 39.26
N LYS A 144 -20.53 -27.19 38.97
CA LYS A 144 -19.81 -25.92 38.85
C LYS A 144 -19.81 -25.23 40.19
N SER A 145 -18.66 -24.83 40.69
CA SER A 145 -18.49 -23.91 41.79
C SER A 145 -18.67 -22.49 41.28
N ASP A 146 -19.76 -21.87 41.68
CA ASP A 146 -20.06 -20.45 41.51
C ASP A 146 -19.24 -19.63 42.51
N VAL A 147 -18.30 -18.83 42.01
CA VAL A 147 -17.78 -17.67 42.75
C VAL A 147 -18.06 -16.46 41.85
N PRO A 148 -18.93 -15.56 42.24
CA PRO A 148 -19.20 -14.34 41.48
C PRO A 148 -18.00 -13.38 41.55
N PRO A 149 -17.64 -12.68 40.46
CA PRO A 149 -16.62 -11.65 40.51
C PRO A 149 -17.06 -10.47 41.37
N PRO A 150 -16.12 -9.75 42.04
CA PRO A 150 -16.45 -8.61 42.88
C PRO A 150 -17.09 -7.49 42.05
N ALA A 151 -18.17 -6.92 42.60
CA ALA A 151 -18.91 -5.82 42.01
C ALA A 151 -18.03 -4.57 41.88
N LEU A 152 -18.02 -3.95 40.70
CA LEU A 152 -17.38 -2.66 40.45
C LEU A 152 -18.12 -1.56 41.27
N PRO A 153 -17.40 -0.57 41.80
CA PRO A 153 -18.03 0.54 42.49
C PRO A 153 -18.96 1.33 41.55
N PRO A 154 -20.09 1.88 42.05
CA PRO A 154 -20.99 2.63 41.20
C PRO A 154 -20.33 3.90 40.66
N PRO A 155 -20.64 4.32 39.42
CA PRO A 155 -20.13 5.57 38.87
C PRO A 155 -20.63 6.77 39.67
N PRO A 156 -19.83 7.86 39.74
CA PRO A 156 -20.27 9.08 40.46
C PRO A 156 -21.53 9.67 39.81
N PRO A 157 -22.41 10.31 40.61
CA PRO A 157 -23.63 10.90 40.10
C PRO A 157 -23.33 11.99 39.08
N ALA A 158 -24.07 12.00 37.97
CA ALA A 158 -23.96 13.02 36.94
C ALA A 158 -24.36 14.39 37.49
N PRO A 159 -23.69 15.49 37.07
CA PRO A 159 -24.06 16.84 37.53
C PRO A 159 -25.48 17.19 37.09
N ALA A 160 -26.22 17.82 37.98
CA ALA A 160 -27.67 18.09 37.85
C ALA A 160 -28.07 18.97 36.63
N ASN A 161 -27.10 19.63 35.97
CA ASN A 161 -27.34 20.51 34.84
C ASN A 161 -27.00 19.91 33.48
N LEU A 162 -26.71 18.61 33.41
CA LEU A 162 -26.36 17.94 32.15
C LEU A 162 -27.46 18.01 31.08
N ALA A 163 -28.74 18.01 31.54
CA ALA A 163 -29.91 18.12 30.66
C ALA A 163 -30.09 19.53 30.05
N GLU A 164 -29.60 20.57 30.71
CA GLU A 164 -29.67 21.95 30.21
C GLU A 164 -28.53 22.24 29.19
N LEU A 165 -27.35 21.66 29.39
CA LEU A 165 -26.22 21.79 28.47
C LEU A 165 -26.44 21.04 27.16
N SER A 166 -27.38 20.09 27.11
CA SER A 166 -27.69 19.28 25.93
C SER A 166 -28.85 19.82 25.08
N ARG A 167 -29.45 20.94 25.47
CA ARG A 167 -30.53 21.57 24.68
C ARG A 167 -29.92 22.47 23.59
N PRO A 168 -30.18 22.21 22.28
CA PRO A 168 -29.76 23.11 21.23
C PRO A 168 -30.47 24.48 21.44
N ARG A 169 -29.70 25.55 21.30
CA ARG A 169 -30.21 26.93 21.42
C ARG A 169 -31.15 27.18 20.23
N ALA A 170 -32.27 27.82 20.46
CA ALA A 170 -33.32 28.10 19.47
C ALA A 170 -32.78 28.83 18.18
N ALA A 171 -31.64 29.49 18.29
CA ALA A 171 -30.99 30.14 17.15
C ALA A 171 -30.35 29.15 16.14
N ASP A 172 -30.13 27.89 16.56
CA ASP A 172 -29.45 26.88 15.68
C ASP A 172 -30.49 26.07 14.86
N LEU A 173 -31.80 26.28 15.09
CA LEU A 173 -32.87 25.51 14.44
C LEU A 173 -33.41 26.17 13.17
N GLU A 174 -33.14 27.45 12.91
CA GLU A 174 -33.59 28.13 11.67
C GLU A 174 -32.65 27.96 10.48
N GLY A 175 -31.39 27.53 10.71
CA GLY A 175 -30.42 27.23 9.68
C GLY A 175 -30.49 25.81 9.09
N ALA A 176 -31.13 24.88 9.80
CA ALA A 176 -31.09 23.45 9.45
C ALA A 176 -32.24 22.98 8.52
N ALA A 177 -33.11 23.85 8.06
CA ALA A 177 -34.29 23.47 7.27
C ALA A 177 -34.12 23.61 5.76
N LYS A 178 -32.89 23.83 5.24
CA LYS A 178 -32.64 24.00 3.81
C LYS A 178 -31.36 23.33 3.30
N GLU A 179 -31.07 22.15 3.78
CA GLU A 179 -30.16 21.24 3.07
C GLU A 179 -30.63 19.81 3.31
N THR A 180 -31.62 19.38 2.51
CA THR A 180 -31.71 17.97 2.11
C THR A 180 -30.51 17.68 1.22
N ALA A 181 -29.34 17.62 1.87
CA ALA A 181 -28.16 17.07 1.23
C ALA A 181 -28.42 15.58 1.05
N GLU A 182 -28.54 15.15 -0.22
CA GLU A 182 -28.29 13.77 -0.61
C GLU A 182 -27.12 13.25 0.22
N SER A 183 -27.38 12.23 1.02
CA SER A 183 -26.36 11.53 1.77
C SER A 183 -25.28 11.13 0.75
N PRO A 184 -24.04 11.62 0.83
CA PRO A 184 -23.03 11.31 -0.18
C PRO A 184 -22.92 9.80 -0.21
N ALA A 185 -23.24 9.18 -1.35
CA ALA A 185 -23.15 7.75 -1.55
C ALA A 185 -21.81 7.28 -0.98
N ALA A 186 -21.84 6.39 0.01
CA ALA A 186 -20.67 5.99 0.77
C ALA A 186 -19.59 5.56 -0.23
N ARG A 187 -18.53 6.36 -0.34
CA ARG A 187 -17.42 6.04 -1.25
C ARG A 187 -16.91 4.65 -0.92
N PRO A 188 -16.70 3.79 -1.90
CA PRO A 188 -16.19 2.45 -1.63
C PRO A 188 -14.89 2.54 -0.84
N PRO A 189 -14.66 1.65 0.13
CA PRO A 189 -13.44 1.65 0.91
C PRO A 189 -12.26 1.56 -0.05
N SER A 190 -11.31 2.47 0.10
CA SER A 190 -10.14 2.57 -0.77
C SER A 190 -8.86 2.50 0.07
N ASP A 191 -7.74 2.25 -0.54
CA ASP A 191 -6.41 2.26 0.09
C ASP A 191 -5.50 3.26 -0.63
N ASP A 192 -4.67 3.95 0.15
CA ASP A 192 -3.60 4.82 -0.33
C ASP A 192 -2.33 4.01 -0.58
N TRP A 193 -1.73 4.18 -1.75
CA TRP A 193 -0.55 3.48 -2.20
C TRP A 193 0.53 4.46 -2.63
N TYR A 194 1.77 4.18 -2.26
CA TYR A 194 2.95 4.83 -2.82
C TYR A 194 3.66 3.89 -3.79
N LEU A 195 4.02 4.42 -4.97
CA LEU A 195 5.08 3.83 -5.78
C LEU A 195 6.41 4.22 -5.14
N VAL A 196 7.17 3.23 -4.72
CA VAL A 196 8.46 3.44 -4.07
C VAL A 196 9.60 2.82 -4.87
N ARG A 197 10.79 3.38 -4.69
CA ARG A 197 12.04 2.83 -5.17
C ARG A 197 12.91 2.48 -3.97
N THR A 198 13.41 1.24 -3.93
CA THR A 198 14.32 0.76 -2.90
C THR A 198 15.77 1.12 -3.26
N ARG A 199 16.70 0.98 -2.30
CA ARG A 199 18.13 1.14 -2.54
C ARG A 199 18.68 0.22 -3.64
N ASP A 200 18.11 -0.97 -3.78
CA ASP A 200 18.45 -1.96 -4.81
C ASP A 200 17.83 -1.64 -6.18
N ARG A 201 17.29 -0.43 -6.36
CA ARG A 201 16.63 0.04 -7.59
C ARG A 201 15.40 -0.77 -8.00
N LYS A 202 14.83 -1.57 -7.12
CA LYS A 202 13.54 -2.22 -7.33
C LYS A 202 12.43 -1.20 -7.11
N ALA A 203 11.39 -1.25 -7.91
CA ALA A 203 10.23 -0.39 -7.77
C ALA A 203 8.96 -1.21 -7.61
N GLY A 204 8.03 -0.71 -6.81
CA GLY A 204 6.73 -1.35 -6.61
C GLY A 204 5.83 -0.54 -5.67
N TRP A 205 4.66 -1.06 -5.42
CA TRP A 205 3.61 -0.38 -4.69
C TRP A 205 3.55 -0.86 -3.23
N VAL A 206 3.44 0.09 -2.32
CA VAL A 206 3.32 -0.15 -0.88
C VAL A 206 2.19 0.69 -0.29
N LEU A 207 1.63 0.24 0.84
CA LEU A 207 0.61 1.03 1.54
C LEU A 207 1.22 2.29 2.14
N ALA A 208 0.72 3.46 1.75
CA ALA A 208 1.24 4.76 2.14
C ALA A 208 1.31 4.95 3.66
N ARG A 209 0.32 4.45 4.40
CA ARG A 209 0.24 4.54 5.87
C ARG A 209 1.37 3.85 6.63
N GLN A 210 2.14 2.98 5.96
CA GLN A 210 3.26 2.24 6.55
C GLN A 210 4.62 2.89 6.29
N ILE A 211 4.61 4.06 5.64
CA ILE A 211 5.81 4.85 5.37
C ILE A 211 5.78 6.13 6.19
N SER A 212 6.85 6.39 6.93
CA SER A 212 7.13 7.68 7.57
C SER A 212 8.15 8.44 6.74
N MET A 213 7.86 9.68 6.41
CA MET A 213 8.81 10.53 5.68
C MET A 213 9.98 10.92 6.58
N SER A 214 11.20 10.76 6.08
CA SER A 214 12.45 10.93 6.84
C SER A 214 12.93 12.40 6.83
N ILE A 215 12.02 13.34 7.01
CA ILE A 215 12.37 14.75 7.16
C ILE A 215 12.94 15.00 8.56
N PRO A 216 13.90 15.95 8.76
CA PRO A 216 14.42 16.24 10.09
C PRO A 216 13.32 16.61 11.09
N ASP A 217 13.42 16.09 12.32
CA ASP A 217 12.44 16.32 13.40
C ASP A 217 12.23 17.80 13.70
N GLU A 218 13.29 18.60 13.56
CA GLU A 218 13.27 20.06 13.71
C GLU A 218 12.26 20.73 12.76
N VAL A 219 11.93 20.08 11.63
CA VAL A 219 10.92 20.53 10.66
C VAL A 219 9.62 19.75 10.83
N ALA A 220 9.69 18.43 11.07
CA ALA A 220 8.53 17.55 11.20
C ALA A 220 7.54 18.01 12.29
N GLN A 221 8.04 18.60 13.38
CA GLN A 221 7.21 19.11 14.48
C GLN A 221 6.14 20.13 14.05
N TYR A 222 6.31 20.80 12.91
CA TYR A 222 5.34 21.77 12.37
C TYR A 222 4.19 21.12 11.58
N ALA A 223 4.12 19.79 11.50
CA ALA A 223 3.07 19.08 10.75
C ALA A 223 1.68 19.21 11.40
N GLU A 224 1.63 19.42 12.73
CA GLU A 224 0.39 19.75 13.46
C GLU A 224 -0.78 18.78 13.15
N GLY A 225 -0.50 17.47 13.11
CA GLY A 225 -1.50 16.44 12.83
C GLY A 225 -1.80 16.20 11.34
N HIS A 226 -1.13 16.91 10.44
CA HIS A 226 -1.17 16.61 9.00
C HIS A 226 -0.15 15.53 8.64
N VAL A 227 -0.44 14.78 7.59
CA VAL A 227 0.48 13.78 7.03
C VAL A 227 1.44 14.47 6.09
N ILE A 228 2.75 14.32 6.31
CA ILE A 228 3.79 14.79 5.39
C ILE A 228 3.80 13.80 4.21
N THR A 229 3.55 14.28 2.99
CA THR A 229 3.44 13.47 1.79
C THR A 229 4.69 13.52 0.91
N GLY A 230 5.46 14.59 0.99
CA GLY A 230 6.71 14.75 0.27
C GLY A 230 7.55 15.88 0.85
N TYR A 231 8.85 15.87 0.59
CA TYR A 231 9.77 16.94 0.96
C TYR A 231 11.03 16.97 0.08
N LEU A 232 11.61 18.15 -0.06
CA LEU A 232 12.84 18.36 -0.83
C LEU A 232 13.75 19.37 -0.10
N SER A 233 15.07 19.19 -0.22
CA SER A 233 16.01 20.24 0.09
C SER A 233 16.03 21.30 -1.03
N LEU A 234 15.88 22.56 -0.66
CA LEU A 234 16.02 23.71 -1.56
C LEU A 234 17.45 24.29 -1.55
N GLY A 235 18.39 23.54 -1.03
CA GLY A 235 19.78 23.95 -0.88
C GLY A 235 20.09 24.47 0.52
N LYS A 236 21.39 24.62 0.82
CA LYS A 236 21.89 25.03 2.12
C LYS A 236 21.93 26.53 2.26
N ASP A 237 21.52 27.02 3.42
CA ASP A 237 21.86 28.38 3.84
C ASP A 237 23.38 28.51 4.00
N GLN A 238 23.97 29.45 3.28
CA GLN A 238 25.45 29.64 3.25
C GLN A 238 26.04 29.99 4.60
N LYS A 239 25.25 30.66 5.48
CA LYS A 239 25.74 31.15 6.79
C LYS A 239 25.58 30.06 7.87
N ALA A 240 24.46 29.36 7.86
CA ALA A 240 24.14 28.37 8.88
C ALA A 240 24.57 26.95 8.52
N GLY A 241 24.82 26.66 7.24
CA GLY A 241 25.10 25.31 6.74
C GLY A 241 23.92 24.34 6.86
N LYS A 242 22.73 24.85 7.22
CA LYS A 242 21.47 24.07 7.34
C LYS A 242 20.71 24.09 6.01
N ASP A 243 20.08 22.99 5.65
CA ASP A 243 19.23 22.90 4.46
C ASP A 243 17.95 23.72 4.65
N ASN A 244 17.52 24.39 3.58
CA ASN A 244 16.17 24.94 3.47
C ASN A 244 15.25 23.86 2.91
N TRP A 245 14.04 23.77 3.41
CA TRP A 245 13.14 22.67 3.08
C TRP A 245 11.86 23.15 2.42
N LEU A 246 11.46 22.45 1.37
CA LEU A 246 10.09 22.43 0.87
C LEU A 246 9.45 21.13 1.36
N TRP A 247 8.28 21.21 1.95
CA TRP A 247 7.47 20.02 2.17
C TRP A 247 6.05 20.19 1.66
N THR A 248 5.39 19.07 1.48
CA THR A 248 3.96 18.98 1.20
C THR A 248 3.26 18.20 2.30
N THR A 249 2.06 18.63 2.66
CA THR A 249 1.24 17.98 3.67
C THR A 249 -0.18 17.76 3.16
N ARG A 250 -0.86 16.80 3.76
CA ARG A 250 -2.25 16.49 3.50
C ARG A 250 -2.98 16.30 4.83
N ALA A 251 -4.24 16.77 4.92
CA ALA A 251 -5.14 16.43 6.02
C ALA A 251 -5.36 14.92 6.09
N SER A 252 -5.68 14.42 7.29
CA SER A 252 -6.00 13.00 7.47
C SER A 252 -7.20 12.60 6.62
N GLY A 253 -7.17 11.37 6.12
CA GLY A 253 -8.21 10.80 5.27
C GLY A 253 -7.75 10.58 3.83
N MET A 254 -8.60 9.87 3.07
CA MET A 254 -8.32 9.57 1.66
C MET A 254 -8.80 10.68 0.77
N GLN A 255 -7.89 11.19 -0.04
CA GLN A 255 -8.13 12.24 -1.00
C GLN A 255 -7.64 11.80 -2.39
N ASP A 256 -8.24 12.35 -3.44
CA ASP A 256 -7.85 12.11 -4.83
C ASP A 256 -6.67 12.98 -5.30
N TYR A 257 -6.11 13.80 -4.41
CA TYR A 257 -4.90 14.61 -4.61
C TYR A 257 -3.77 14.13 -3.68
N ASP A 258 -2.54 14.52 -4.00
CA ASP A 258 -1.37 14.06 -3.26
C ASP A 258 -1.08 14.93 -2.02
N PHE A 259 -1.41 16.23 -2.09
CA PHE A 259 -1.28 17.16 -0.97
C PHE A 259 -2.26 18.34 -1.08
N ASP A 260 -2.59 18.96 0.06
CA ASP A 260 -3.48 20.12 0.16
C ASP A 260 -2.77 21.39 0.66
N SER A 261 -1.51 21.26 1.00
CA SER A 261 -0.67 22.37 1.44
C SER A 261 0.77 22.10 1.10
N PHE A 262 1.52 23.17 0.80
CA PHE A 262 2.98 23.12 0.81
C PHE A 262 3.56 24.29 1.62
N ARG A 263 4.75 24.07 2.19
CA ARG A 263 5.43 25.06 3.04
C ARG A 263 6.91 25.06 2.77
N VAL A 264 7.50 26.27 2.77
CA VAL A 264 8.94 26.47 2.67
C VAL A 264 9.48 26.88 4.02
N PHE A 265 10.52 26.19 4.47
CA PHE A 265 11.22 26.47 5.72
C PHE A 265 12.63 26.98 5.47
N VAL A 266 13.03 27.95 6.25
CA VAL A 266 14.38 28.48 6.28
C VAL A 266 14.92 28.45 7.70
N TRP A 267 16.23 28.24 7.83
CA TRP A 267 16.86 28.29 9.14
C TRP A 267 17.07 29.75 9.59
N SER A 268 16.55 30.09 10.75
CA SER A 268 16.79 31.39 11.40
C SER A 268 17.98 31.32 12.35
N THR A 269 19.12 31.85 11.97
CA THR A 269 20.30 31.92 12.86
C THR A 269 20.04 32.72 14.13
N LYS A 270 19.20 33.76 14.03
CA LYS A 270 18.81 34.59 15.17
C LYS A 270 18.01 33.85 16.23
N ARG A 271 17.16 32.91 15.80
CA ARG A 271 16.24 32.18 16.68
C ARG A 271 16.63 30.72 16.86
N SER A 272 17.69 30.26 16.21
CA SER A 272 18.21 28.88 16.22
C SER A 272 17.11 27.82 15.97
N ARG A 273 16.22 28.13 15.00
CA ARG A 273 15.13 27.25 14.62
C ARG A 273 14.70 27.46 13.17
N TYR A 274 13.95 26.52 12.63
CA TYR A 274 13.29 26.69 11.34
C TYR A 274 12.11 27.67 11.46
N GLU A 275 11.96 28.52 10.46
CA GLU A 275 10.84 29.43 10.31
C GLU A 275 10.19 29.25 8.95
N THR A 276 8.88 29.46 8.90
CA THR A 276 8.13 29.42 7.65
C THR A 276 8.42 30.69 6.83
N ALA A 277 9.04 30.51 5.66
CA ALA A 277 9.19 31.57 4.68
C ALA A 277 7.95 31.74 3.82
N TYR A 278 7.28 30.63 3.50
CA TYR A 278 6.09 30.63 2.67
C TYR A 278 5.18 29.45 2.98
N ILE A 279 3.88 29.65 2.85
CA ILE A 279 2.87 28.57 2.94
C ILE A 279 1.72 28.85 1.99
N GLU A 280 1.27 27.81 1.28
CA GLU A 280 0.04 27.81 0.49
C GLU A 280 -0.83 26.64 0.95
N ARG A 281 -2.11 26.92 1.24
CA ARG A 281 -3.08 25.96 1.79
C ARG A 281 -4.33 25.89 0.93
N ASN A 282 -5.16 24.88 1.17
CA ASN A 282 -6.43 24.66 0.47
C ASN A 282 -6.24 24.51 -1.04
N ILE A 283 -5.19 23.80 -1.42
CA ILE A 283 -4.83 23.50 -2.80
C ILE A 283 -5.10 22.02 -3.10
N ARG A 284 -5.18 21.69 -4.38
CA ARG A 284 -5.20 20.31 -4.86
C ARG A 284 -3.88 20.05 -5.58
N GLY A 285 -2.93 19.52 -4.84
CA GLY A 285 -1.58 19.28 -5.33
C GLY A 285 -1.40 17.88 -5.88
N ARG A 286 -0.59 17.78 -6.94
CA ARG A 286 -0.18 16.53 -7.57
C ARG A 286 1.34 16.41 -7.57
N PHE A 287 1.85 15.21 -7.47
CA PHE A 287 3.27 14.97 -7.73
C PHE A 287 3.59 15.09 -9.23
N PRO A 288 4.82 15.50 -9.59
CA PRO A 288 5.96 15.73 -8.73
C PRO A 288 6.03 17.13 -8.14
N ILE A 289 6.71 17.24 -6.97
CA ILE A 289 7.41 18.46 -6.56
C ILE A 289 8.88 18.34 -6.97
N GLU A 290 9.50 19.40 -7.41
CA GLU A 290 10.89 19.35 -7.91
C GLU A 290 11.66 20.58 -7.46
N ALA A 291 12.88 20.37 -6.96
CA ALA A 291 13.84 21.47 -6.80
C ALA A 291 14.51 21.70 -8.16
N GLN A 292 14.54 22.95 -8.59
CA GLN A 292 15.28 23.37 -9.76
C GLN A 292 16.63 23.95 -9.29
N GLY A 293 17.71 23.59 -9.97
CA GLY A 293 19.05 23.91 -9.56
C GLY A 293 19.26 25.39 -9.20
N SER A 294 20.11 25.62 -8.22
CA SER A 294 20.50 26.95 -7.76
C SER A 294 21.24 27.66 -8.89
N SER A 295 20.70 28.79 -9.35
CA SER A 295 21.38 29.72 -10.27
C SER A 295 21.69 31.00 -9.52
N GLY A 296 22.90 31.17 -9.08
CA GLY A 296 23.30 32.32 -8.25
C GLY A 296 22.81 32.28 -6.80
N ASP A 297 22.41 33.41 -6.23
CA ASP A 297 21.94 33.57 -4.84
C ASP A 297 20.52 33.00 -4.57
N GLY A 298 19.91 32.34 -5.53
CA GLY A 298 18.54 31.83 -5.40
C GLY A 298 18.40 30.41 -5.89
N SER A 299 17.46 29.67 -5.30
CA SER A 299 16.98 28.40 -5.80
C SER A 299 15.56 28.57 -6.32
N ALA A 300 15.12 27.61 -7.14
CA ALA A 300 13.74 27.55 -7.59
C ALA A 300 13.18 26.18 -7.31
N PHE A 301 11.86 26.10 -7.18
CA PHE A 301 11.15 24.84 -7.07
C PHE A 301 9.86 24.89 -7.89
N SER A 302 9.37 23.74 -8.26
CA SER A 302 8.08 23.64 -8.92
C SER A 302 7.13 22.73 -8.16
N VAL A 303 5.86 23.10 -8.21
CA VAL A 303 4.73 22.29 -7.72
C VAL A 303 3.68 22.17 -8.80
N VAL A 304 3.00 21.07 -8.83
CA VAL A 304 1.90 20.80 -9.77
C VAL A 304 0.59 20.92 -9.02
N LEU A 305 -0.27 21.82 -9.45
CA LEU A 305 -1.54 22.16 -8.78
C LEU A 305 -2.70 22.09 -9.76
N GLU A 306 -3.80 21.51 -9.32
CA GLU A 306 -5.08 21.54 -10.00
C GLU A 306 -5.83 22.82 -9.63
N ASP A 307 -6.19 23.62 -10.61
CA ASP A 307 -6.90 24.88 -10.40
C ASP A 307 -8.43 24.65 -10.36
N LYS A 308 -9.17 25.70 -10.08
CA LYS A 308 -10.64 25.68 -9.99
C LYS A 308 -11.32 25.32 -11.33
N ASP A 309 -10.64 25.51 -12.43
CA ASP A 309 -11.07 25.13 -13.79
C ASP A 309 -10.89 23.63 -14.08
N GLY A 310 -10.36 22.86 -13.12
CA GLY A 310 -10.04 21.44 -13.27
C GLY A 310 -8.77 21.17 -14.09
N GLN A 311 -8.08 22.22 -14.55
CA GLN A 311 -6.82 22.07 -15.26
C GLN A 311 -5.63 21.97 -14.29
N VAL A 312 -4.63 21.21 -14.68
CA VAL A 312 -3.43 21.01 -13.88
C VAL A 312 -2.30 21.85 -14.42
N TYR A 313 -1.70 22.65 -13.53
CA TYR A 313 -0.63 23.57 -13.88
C TYR A 313 0.64 23.28 -13.10
N LYS A 314 1.79 23.35 -13.77
CA LYS A 314 3.10 23.44 -13.14
C LYS A 314 3.38 24.90 -12.82
N ARG A 315 3.53 25.20 -11.53
CA ARG A 315 3.89 26.53 -11.02
C ARG A 315 5.34 26.49 -10.55
N ILE A 316 6.12 27.46 -11.02
CA ILE A 316 7.52 27.63 -10.63
C ILE A 316 7.62 28.80 -9.68
N TYR A 317 8.32 28.59 -8.56
CA TYR A 317 8.58 29.58 -7.54
C TYR A 317 10.06 29.83 -7.44
N ALA A 318 10.45 31.11 -7.49
CA ALA A 318 11.79 31.55 -7.12
C ALA A 318 11.86 31.72 -5.60
N PHE A 319 12.95 31.22 -5.01
CA PHE A 319 13.21 31.28 -3.59
C PHE A 319 14.57 31.89 -3.31
N SER A 320 14.59 32.92 -2.49
CA SER A 320 15.82 33.59 -2.02
C SER A 320 15.64 34.10 -0.60
N GLY A 321 16.36 33.53 0.35
CA GLY A 321 16.20 33.80 1.79
C GLY A 321 14.75 33.54 2.25
N TYR A 322 14.08 34.59 2.74
CA TYR A 322 12.67 34.50 3.18
C TYR A 322 11.66 34.86 2.09
N ARG A 323 12.12 35.14 0.87
CA ARG A 323 11.22 35.55 -0.22
C ARG A 323 10.93 34.35 -1.14
N VAL A 324 9.65 34.06 -1.30
CA VAL A 324 9.14 33.09 -2.27
C VAL A 324 8.17 33.80 -3.19
N LYS A 325 8.41 33.75 -4.50
CA LYS A 325 7.57 34.40 -5.50
C LYS A 325 7.30 33.44 -6.66
N MET A 326 6.04 33.28 -7.03
CA MET A 326 5.68 32.57 -8.26
C MET A 326 6.21 33.35 -9.47
N VAL A 327 6.98 32.68 -10.31
CA VAL A 327 7.61 33.30 -11.51
C VAL A 327 7.01 32.76 -12.82
N SER A 328 6.43 31.57 -12.79
CA SER A 328 5.84 30.98 -13.99
C SER A 328 4.67 30.07 -13.64
N LYS A 329 3.70 30.01 -14.54
CA LYS A 329 2.56 29.08 -14.52
C LYS A 329 2.36 28.57 -15.96
N SER A 330 2.44 27.26 -16.15
CA SER A 330 2.25 26.59 -17.44
C SER A 330 1.37 25.38 -17.30
N LEU A 331 0.63 25.02 -18.35
CA LEU A 331 -0.15 23.78 -18.34
C LEU A 331 0.77 22.59 -18.13
N TYR A 332 0.41 21.71 -17.20
CA TYR A 332 1.18 20.52 -16.91
C TYR A 332 0.69 19.35 -17.74
N GLN A 333 1.60 18.73 -18.47
CA GLN A 333 1.36 17.46 -19.12
C GLN A 333 1.93 16.35 -18.22
N ALA A 334 1.03 15.56 -17.65
CA ALA A 334 1.46 14.41 -16.86
C ALA A 334 2.30 13.46 -17.72
N PRO A 335 3.39 12.88 -17.17
CA PRO A 335 4.11 11.81 -17.83
C PRO A 335 3.14 10.65 -18.10
N ALA A 336 3.50 9.80 -19.07
CA ALA A 336 2.71 8.58 -19.33
C ALA A 336 2.42 7.85 -18.01
N ALA A 337 1.23 7.27 -17.92
CA ALA A 337 0.86 6.46 -16.75
C ALA A 337 1.90 5.35 -16.51
N PRO A 338 2.13 4.94 -15.24
CA PRO A 338 3.00 3.81 -14.97
C PRO A 338 2.52 2.59 -15.75
N PRO A 339 3.44 1.77 -16.25
CA PRO A 339 3.07 0.56 -16.97
C PRO A 339 2.15 -0.29 -16.08
N GLU A 340 1.05 -0.74 -16.63
CA GLU A 340 0.15 -1.64 -15.92
C GLU A 340 0.83 -2.99 -15.77
N VAL A 341 0.89 -3.48 -14.54
CA VAL A 341 1.37 -4.81 -14.25
C VAL A 341 0.16 -5.76 -14.22
N HIS A 342 0.24 -6.85 -14.95
CA HIS A 342 -0.81 -7.84 -14.97
C HIS A 342 -1.00 -8.44 -13.57
N THR A 343 -2.15 -8.19 -12.97
CA THR A 343 -2.48 -8.73 -11.65
C THR A 343 -3.00 -10.16 -11.72
N THR A 344 -3.51 -10.56 -12.88
CA THR A 344 -3.96 -11.93 -13.13
C THR A 344 -2.75 -12.80 -13.47
N GLN A 345 -2.54 -13.84 -12.68
CA GLN A 345 -1.47 -14.80 -12.91
C GLN A 345 -1.92 -15.83 -13.94
N THR A 346 -1.30 -15.81 -15.09
CA THR A 346 -1.40 -16.87 -16.10
C THR A 346 -0.06 -17.57 -16.14
N PHE A 347 0.00 -18.79 -15.67
CA PHE A 347 1.19 -19.63 -15.77
C PHE A 347 1.03 -20.55 -16.97
N GLU A 348 2.03 -20.60 -17.83
CA GLU A 348 2.11 -21.64 -18.85
C GLU A 348 2.50 -22.96 -18.14
N GLU A 349 1.63 -23.97 -18.27
CA GLU A 349 1.99 -25.31 -17.83
C GLU A 349 3.15 -25.80 -18.71
N ALA A 350 4.23 -26.23 -18.05
CA ALA A 350 5.31 -26.88 -18.77
C ALA A 350 4.72 -28.09 -19.51
N ALA A 351 4.98 -28.18 -20.81
CA ALA A 351 4.54 -29.31 -21.61
C ALA A 351 4.92 -30.60 -20.86
N ALA A 352 3.93 -31.39 -20.51
CA ALA A 352 4.14 -32.65 -19.82
C ALA A 352 5.14 -33.45 -20.65
N ALA A 353 6.25 -33.84 -20.01
CA ALA A 353 7.20 -34.71 -20.69
C ALA A 353 6.42 -35.89 -21.27
N PRO A 354 6.54 -36.20 -22.54
CA PRO A 354 5.73 -37.24 -23.17
C PRO A 354 5.86 -38.48 -22.30
N GLU A 355 4.71 -38.99 -21.83
CA GLU A 355 4.73 -40.21 -21.03
C GLU A 355 5.46 -41.30 -21.81
N PRO A 356 6.41 -41.98 -21.19
CA PRO A 356 7.17 -42.98 -21.88
C PRO A 356 6.18 -44.00 -22.50
N SER A 357 6.31 -44.25 -23.78
CA SER A 357 5.40 -45.09 -24.53
C SER A 357 5.30 -46.46 -23.85
N PHE A 358 4.18 -47.16 -24.04
CA PHE A 358 3.97 -48.50 -23.47
C PHE A 358 5.15 -49.44 -23.80
N ARG A 359 5.79 -49.27 -24.95
CA ARG A 359 6.98 -50.01 -25.36
C ARG A 359 8.22 -49.67 -24.53
N GLU A 360 8.39 -48.43 -24.09
CA GLU A 360 9.48 -48.02 -23.21
C GLU A 360 9.28 -48.51 -21.81
N ARG A 361 8.04 -48.46 -21.28
CA ARG A 361 7.70 -49.06 -19.98
C ARG A 361 7.95 -50.57 -19.93
N LEU A 362 7.61 -51.29 -20.99
CA LEU A 362 7.92 -52.73 -21.11
C LEU A 362 9.44 -53.00 -21.19
N ARG A 363 10.18 -52.13 -21.86
CA ARG A 363 11.65 -52.24 -22.01
C ARG A 363 12.37 -52.00 -20.65
N ASP A 364 11.86 -51.08 -19.85
CA ASP A 364 12.40 -50.80 -18.51
C ASP A 364 12.01 -51.87 -17.50
N MET A 365 10.81 -52.42 -17.58
CA MET A 365 10.43 -53.60 -16.80
C MET A 365 11.32 -54.81 -17.15
N GLY A 366 11.58 -55.06 -18.44
CA GLY A 366 12.44 -56.14 -18.86
C GLY A 366 13.91 -56.00 -18.34
N LYS A 367 14.44 -54.79 -18.30
CA LYS A 367 15.77 -54.52 -17.72
C LYS A 367 15.88 -54.72 -16.21
N ARG A 368 14.76 -54.53 -15.48
CA ARG A 368 14.69 -54.80 -14.03
C ARG A 368 14.60 -56.31 -13.71
N TRP A 369 14.03 -57.09 -14.58
CA TRP A 369 13.93 -58.57 -14.41
C TRP A 369 15.25 -59.29 -14.70
N PHE A 370 16.07 -58.76 -15.58
CA PHE A 370 17.37 -59.36 -15.94
C PHE A 370 18.53 -58.96 -15.02
N LYS A 371 18.27 -58.13 -13.99
CA LYS A 371 19.29 -57.69 -13.01
C LYS A 371 19.12 -58.29 -11.59
N ARG A 372 18.35 -59.41 -11.49
CA ARG A 372 18.27 -60.25 -10.25
C ARG A 372 18.88 -61.61 -10.51
#